data_8ead0cd9bcc5f9e3f60cb9981b7e3c6e
#
_entry.id   8ead0cd9bcc5f9e3f60cb9981b7e3c6e
#
_cell.length_a   1.000
_cell.length_b   1.000
_cell.length_c   1.000
_cell.angle_alpha   90.00
_cell.angle_beta   90.00
_cell.angle_gamma   90.00
#
_symmetry.space_group_name_H-M   'P 1'
#
loop_
_entity.id
_entity.type
_entity.pdbx_description
1 polymer ?
#
loop_
_entity_poly.entity_id
_entity_poly.type
_entity_poly.pdbx_seq_one_letter_code
_entity_poly.pdbx_strand_id
1 'polypeptide(L)'
;MTNSSPSLRLFELLEIMCAHGRPFSLADAIEATGWPKPSVHRMLGQLKSGGLLAREPDGRRYTPAPRLLRLAESTLSAGTQHGVRHAVLRQLVADIGESCNLTALSGAEVIYLDRVESAFPLRM
;
A
#
# COMPACT_ATOMS: atom_id res chain seq x y z
N MET A 1 -2.20 -22.06 3.98
CA MET A 1 -1.05 -22.29 4.85
C MET A 1 0.14 -21.47 4.42
N THR A 2 0.59 -20.65 5.28
CA THR A 2 1.68 -19.76 4.93
C THR A 2 3.01 -20.37 5.31
N ASN A 3 4.02 -20.03 4.53
CA ASN A 3 5.37 -20.38 4.87
C ASN A 3 5.84 -19.45 5.98
N SER A 4 6.22 -20.01 7.09
CA SER A 4 6.44 -19.29 8.34
C SER A 4 7.84 -18.74 8.53
N SER A 5 8.56 -18.38 7.47
CA SER A 5 9.86 -17.74 7.70
C SER A 5 9.65 -16.43 8.46
N PRO A 6 10.59 -16.05 9.34
CA PRO A 6 10.45 -14.79 10.11
C PRO A 6 10.25 -13.56 9.24
N SER A 7 10.95 -13.48 8.12
CA SER A 7 10.83 -12.35 7.20
C SER A 7 9.45 -12.28 6.57
N LEU A 8 8.90 -13.41 6.17
CA LEU A 8 7.57 -13.45 5.57
C LEU A 8 6.48 -13.17 6.59
N ARG A 9 6.69 -13.50 7.86
CA ARG A 9 5.74 -13.12 8.90
C ARG A 9 5.63 -11.62 9.07
N LEU A 10 6.73 -10.90 8.94
CA LEU A 10 6.71 -9.44 8.96
C LEU A 10 5.83 -8.91 7.84
N PHE A 11 5.98 -9.48 6.65
CA PHE A 11 5.17 -9.09 5.50
C PHE A 11 3.69 -9.41 5.71
N GLU A 12 3.39 -10.60 6.23
CA GLU A 12 2.01 -10.99 6.54
C GLU A 12 1.36 -10.01 7.53
N LEU A 13 2.11 -9.60 8.54
CA LEU A 13 1.60 -8.64 9.51
C LEU A 13 1.28 -7.30 8.84
N LEU A 14 2.12 -6.84 7.92
CA LEU A 14 1.85 -5.64 7.15
C LEU A 14 0.58 -5.78 6.31
N GLU A 15 0.39 -6.93 5.67
CA GLU A 15 -0.81 -7.18 4.87
C GLU A 15 -2.07 -7.09 5.73
N ILE A 16 -2.03 -7.71 6.90
CA ILE A 16 -3.16 -7.72 7.83
C ILE A 16 -3.46 -6.30 8.30
N MET A 17 -2.43 -5.54 8.66
CA MET A 17 -2.60 -4.17 9.12
C MET A 17 -3.17 -3.26 8.05
N CYS A 18 -2.66 -3.36 6.85
CA CYS A 18 -3.15 -2.55 5.74
C CYS A 18 -4.60 -2.88 5.39
N ALA A 19 -4.97 -4.15 5.46
CA ALA A 19 -6.33 -4.59 5.20
C ALA A 19 -7.31 -4.13 6.28
N HIS A 20 -6.82 -3.86 7.49
CA HIS A 20 -7.65 -3.39 8.61
C HIS A 20 -8.27 -2.01 8.32
N GLY A 21 -7.59 -1.18 7.57
CA GLY A 21 -8.13 0.09 7.09
C GLY A 21 -8.20 1.23 8.10
N ARG A 22 -7.62 1.04 9.28
CA ARG A 22 -7.56 2.07 10.32
C ARG A 22 -6.37 1.80 11.24
N PRO A 23 -6.01 2.75 12.12
CA PRO A 23 -4.91 2.53 13.04
C PRO A 23 -5.07 1.24 13.84
N PHE A 24 -3.96 0.57 14.10
CA PHE A 24 -3.92 -0.84 14.48
C PHE A 24 -3.10 -0.99 15.76
N SER A 25 -3.71 -1.53 16.80
CA SER A 25 -3.03 -1.72 18.08
C SER A 25 -2.33 -3.08 18.16
N LEU A 26 -1.48 -3.24 19.18
CA LEU A 26 -0.88 -4.52 19.49
C LEU A 26 -1.97 -5.58 19.73
N ALA A 27 -3.03 -5.22 20.45
CA ALA A 27 -4.13 -6.13 20.72
C ALA A 27 -4.82 -6.56 19.42
N ASP A 28 -5.05 -5.61 18.49
CA ASP A 28 -5.63 -5.92 17.18
C ASP A 28 -4.75 -6.94 16.43
N ALA A 29 -3.44 -6.76 16.50
CA ALA A 29 -2.51 -7.63 15.81
C ALA A 29 -2.51 -9.04 16.38
N ILE A 30 -2.58 -9.14 17.70
CA ILE A 30 -2.64 -10.45 18.37
C ILE A 30 -3.93 -11.17 18.01
N GLU A 31 -5.04 -10.46 18.03
CA GLU A 31 -6.33 -11.03 17.68
C GLU A 31 -6.37 -11.51 16.24
N ALA A 32 -5.84 -10.70 15.32
CA ALA A 32 -5.87 -11.03 13.90
C ALA A 32 -4.94 -12.17 13.52
N THR A 33 -3.80 -12.30 14.18
CA THR A 33 -2.79 -13.31 13.82
C THR A 33 -2.85 -14.57 14.66
N GLY A 34 -3.28 -14.46 15.91
CA GLY A 34 -3.18 -15.56 16.87
C GLY A 34 -1.74 -15.85 17.31
N TRP A 35 -0.82 -15.00 16.99
CA TRP A 35 0.59 -15.19 17.34
C TRP A 35 0.87 -14.72 18.78
N PRO A 36 1.92 -15.25 19.42
CA PRO A 36 2.26 -14.86 20.78
C PRO A 36 2.56 -13.37 20.92
N LYS A 37 2.08 -12.76 21.98
CA LYS A 37 2.26 -11.34 22.24
C LYS A 37 3.72 -10.86 22.12
N PRO A 38 4.71 -11.56 22.73
CA PRO A 38 6.09 -11.09 22.60
C PRO A 38 6.59 -11.03 21.17
N SER A 39 6.18 -11.99 20.36
CA SER A 39 6.56 -12.04 18.96
C SER A 39 5.96 -10.88 18.17
N VAL A 40 4.67 -10.63 18.36
CA VAL A 40 3.97 -9.54 17.67
C VAL A 40 4.53 -8.19 18.10
N HIS A 41 4.77 -8.02 19.39
CA HIS A 41 5.34 -6.78 19.92
C HIS A 41 6.71 -6.51 19.29
N ARG A 42 7.56 -7.52 19.21
CA ARG A 42 8.88 -7.39 18.58
C ARG A 42 8.77 -7.04 17.10
N MET A 43 7.86 -7.69 16.38
CA MET A 43 7.67 -7.45 14.95
C MET A 43 7.17 -6.03 14.67
N LEU A 44 6.22 -5.54 15.47
CA LEU A 44 5.75 -4.16 15.34
C LEU A 44 6.88 -3.17 15.60
N GLY A 45 7.72 -3.45 16.59
CA GLY A 45 8.90 -2.64 16.87
C GLY A 45 9.89 -2.61 15.71
N GLN A 46 10.13 -3.75 15.07
CA GLN A 46 11.00 -3.85 13.92
C GLN A 46 10.46 -3.06 12.72
N LEU A 47 9.17 -3.19 12.47
CA LEU A 47 8.52 -2.47 11.37
C LEU A 47 8.55 -0.95 11.60
N LYS A 48 8.34 -0.53 12.84
CA LYS A 48 8.46 0.87 13.20
C LYS A 48 9.88 1.38 13.02
N SER A 49 10.87 0.66 13.53
CA SER A 49 12.28 1.03 13.41
C SER A 49 12.73 1.09 11.96
N GLY A 50 12.19 0.24 11.11
CA GLY A 50 12.48 0.21 9.68
C GLY A 50 11.76 1.28 8.88
N GLY A 51 10.92 2.10 9.51
CA GLY A 51 10.19 3.16 8.81
C GLY A 51 8.99 2.69 8.03
N LEU A 52 8.54 1.46 8.24
CA LEU A 52 7.36 0.92 7.56
C LEU A 52 6.08 1.26 8.28
N LEU A 53 6.15 1.37 9.60
CA LEU A 53 5.04 1.78 10.45
C LEU A 53 5.43 2.98 11.28
N ALA A 54 4.44 3.78 11.66
CA ALA A 54 4.60 4.89 12.59
C ALA A 54 3.60 4.71 13.74
N ARG A 55 3.96 5.18 14.91
CA ARG A 55 3.04 5.21 16.03
C ARG A 55 2.24 6.49 16.00
N GLU A 56 0.98 6.40 16.38
CA GLU A 56 0.17 7.58 16.60
C GLU A 56 0.63 8.31 17.87
N PRO A 57 0.28 9.61 18.01
CA PRO A 57 0.69 10.39 19.18
C PRO A 57 0.30 9.77 20.52
N ASP A 58 -0.77 8.97 20.58
CA ASP A 58 -1.15 8.27 21.80
C ASP A 58 -0.22 7.12 22.14
N GLY A 59 0.67 6.75 21.20
CA GLY A 59 1.65 5.68 21.39
C GLY A 59 1.11 4.28 21.39
N ARG A 60 -0.17 4.10 21.11
CA ARG A 60 -0.83 2.78 21.21
C ARG A 60 -1.15 2.13 19.87
N ARG A 61 -1.31 2.94 18.83
CA ARG A 61 -1.71 2.42 17.53
C ARG A 61 -0.66 2.73 16.49
N TYR A 62 -0.64 1.89 15.48
CA TYR A 62 0.31 1.99 14.38
C TYR A 62 -0.44 2.30 13.08
N THR A 63 0.21 3.06 12.21
CA THR A 63 -0.28 3.38 10.87
C THR A 63 0.82 3.13 9.86
N PRO A 64 0.47 2.94 8.58
CA PRO A 64 1.49 2.89 7.53
C PRO A 64 2.33 4.16 7.51
N ALA A 65 3.64 4.00 7.37
CA ALA A 65 4.58 5.11 7.29
C ALA A 65 4.98 5.39 5.84
N PRO A 66 5.59 6.55 5.56
CA PRO A 66 5.90 6.95 4.18
C PRO A 66 6.68 5.93 3.35
N ARG A 67 7.59 5.18 3.98
CA ARG A 67 8.34 4.16 3.26
C ARG A 67 7.44 3.09 2.65
N LEU A 68 6.42 2.68 3.40
CA LEU A 68 5.46 1.68 2.92
C LEU A 68 4.59 2.24 1.81
N LEU A 69 4.17 3.50 1.95
CA LEU A 69 3.37 4.17 0.94
C LEU A 69 4.15 4.33 -0.37
N ARG A 70 5.43 4.66 -0.29
CA ARG A 70 6.29 4.75 -1.47
C ARG A 70 6.43 3.42 -2.18
N LEU A 71 6.55 2.33 -1.40
CA LEU A 71 6.62 1.00 -1.99
C LEU A 71 5.34 0.66 -2.74
N ALA A 72 4.20 0.99 -2.15
CA ALA A 72 2.90 0.75 -2.78
C ALA A 72 2.79 1.52 -4.11
N GLU A 73 3.18 2.78 -4.12
CA GLU A 73 3.18 3.59 -5.34
C GLU A 73 4.11 3.02 -6.41
N SER A 74 5.32 2.64 -6.01
CA SER A 74 6.29 2.06 -6.92
C SER A 74 5.79 0.75 -7.52
N THR A 75 5.14 -0.07 -6.73
CA THR A 75 4.58 -1.34 -7.18
C THR A 75 3.50 -1.13 -8.23
N LEU A 76 2.60 -0.19 -7.98
CA LEU A 76 1.53 0.12 -8.93
C LEU A 76 2.10 0.67 -10.25
N SER A 77 3.05 1.59 -10.16
CA SER A 77 3.69 2.17 -11.36
C SER A 77 4.45 1.11 -12.16
N ALA A 78 5.26 0.30 -11.49
CA ALA A 78 6.07 -0.71 -12.17
C ALA A 78 5.20 -1.76 -12.85
N GLY A 79 4.07 -2.14 -12.22
CA GLY A 79 3.18 -3.15 -12.76
C GLY A 79 2.42 -2.72 -14.01
N THR A 80 2.28 -1.41 -14.25
CA THR A 80 1.45 -0.89 -15.34
C THR A 80 2.22 -0.17 -16.43
N GLN A 81 3.42 0.35 -16.15
CA GLN A 81 4.15 1.21 -17.08
C GLN A 81 4.48 0.57 -18.43
N HIS A 82 4.64 -0.74 -18.48
CA HIS A 82 5.03 -1.45 -19.69
C HIS A 82 3.94 -2.37 -20.23
N GLY A 83 2.73 -2.29 -19.67
CA GLY A 83 1.63 -3.15 -20.07
C GLY A 83 0.80 -2.58 -21.21
N VAL A 84 -0.05 -3.43 -21.78
CA VAL A 84 -0.98 -3.04 -22.84
C VAL A 84 -1.90 -1.92 -22.37
N ARG A 85 -2.35 -1.98 -21.12
CA ARG A 85 -3.22 -0.95 -20.55
C ARG A 85 -2.56 0.42 -20.55
N HIS A 86 -1.27 0.46 -20.21
CA HIS A 86 -0.52 1.71 -20.20
C HIS A 86 -0.40 2.28 -21.62
N ALA A 87 -0.12 1.44 -22.61
CA ALA A 87 -0.02 1.86 -24.00
C ALA A 87 -1.33 2.46 -24.52
N VAL A 88 -2.46 1.82 -24.19
CA VAL A 88 -3.79 2.32 -24.57
C VAL A 88 -4.05 3.67 -23.92
N LEU A 89 -3.70 3.79 -22.64
CA LEU A 89 -3.90 5.06 -21.91
C LEU A 89 -3.04 6.17 -22.49
N ARG A 90 -1.80 5.88 -22.87
CA ARG A 90 -0.91 6.86 -23.51
C ARG A 90 -1.48 7.33 -24.85
N GLN A 91 -2.01 6.41 -25.63
CA GLN A 91 -2.60 6.77 -26.92
C GLN A 91 -3.83 7.67 -26.73
N LEU A 92 -4.65 7.36 -25.73
CA LEU A 92 -5.82 8.17 -25.42
C LEU A 92 -5.41 9.59 -25.03
N VAL A 93 -4.39 9.73 -24.20
CA VAL A 93 -3.86 11.04 -23.80
C VAL A 93 -3.35 11.82 -25.02
N ALA A 94 -2.66 11.13 -25.93
CA ALA A 94 -2.17 11.76 -27.16
C ALA A 94 -3.32 12.25 -28.04
N ASP A 95 -4.40 11.49 -28.13
CA ASP A 95 -5.53 11.81 -28.97
C ASP A 95 -6.37 12.98 -28.44
N ILE A 96 -6.60 13.03 -27.13
CA ILE A 96 -7.49 14.03 -26.53
C ILE A 96 -6.77 15.21 -25.90
N GLY A 97 -5.46 15.10 -25.66
CA GLY A 97 -4.67 16.18 -25.07
C GLY A 97 -4.88 16.39 -23.57
N GLU A 98 -5.59 15.49 -22.91
CA GLU A 98 -5.87 15.58 -21.48
C GLU A 98 -5.24 14.42 -20.74
N SER A 99 -4.84 14.64 -19.48
CA SER A 99 -4.33 13.58 -18.62
C SER A 99 -5.44 12.57 -18.32
N CYS A 100 -5.07 11.32 -18.24
CA CYS A 100 -6.03 10.23 -17.99
C CYS A 100 -5.56 9.32 -16.87
N ASN A 101 -6.52 8.80 -16.12
CA ASN A 101 -6.30 7.78 -15.10
C ASN A 101 -7.03 6.50 -15.49
N LEU A 102 -6.43 5.38 -15.16
CA LEU A 102 -7.09 4.08 -15.23
C LEU A 102 -7.38 3.63 -13.79
N THR A 103 -8.63 3.35 -13.51
CA THR A 103 -9.04 2.90 -12.19
C THR A 103 -9.84 1.60 -12.30
N ALA A 104 -9.94 0.88 -11.20
CA ALA A 104 -10.77 -0.31 -11.10
C ALA A 104 -11.52 -0.29 -9.79
N LEU A 105 -12.67 -0.97 -9.77
CA LEU A 105 -13.42 -1.17 -8.55
C LEU A 105 -12.95 -2.47 -7.89
N SER A 106 -12.72 -2.40 -6.59
CA SER A 106 -12.42 -3.57 -5.78
C SER A 106 -13.35 -3.54 -4.58
N GLY A 107 -14.40 -4.33 -4.64
CA GLY A 107 -15.47 -4.21 -3.65
C GLY A 107 -16.12 -2.83 -3.74
N ALA A 108 -16.14 -2.09 -2.64
CA ALA A 108 -16.69 -0.74 -2.58
C ALA A 108 -15.64 0.35 -2.78
N GLU A 109 -14.40 -0.04 -3.11
CA GLU A 109 -13.29 0.90 -3.22
C GLU A 109 -12.86 1.11 -4.66
N VAL A 110 -12.31 2.30 -4.93
CA VAL A 110 -11.71 2.63 -6.22
C VAL A 110 -10.21 2.49 -6.09
N ILE A 111 -9.61 1.72 -6.99
CA ILE A 111 -8.17 1.51 -7.03
C ILE A 111 -7.61 2.18 -8.28
N TYR A 112 -6.59 3.01 -8.10
CA TYR A 112 -5.88 3.62 -9.23
C TYR A 112 -4.84 2.63 -9.75
N LEU A 113 -4.96 2.27 -11.02
CA LEU A 113 -4.05 1.32 -11.66
C LEU A 113 -2.95 2.01 -12.46
N ASP A 114 -3.25 3.16 -13.04
CA ASP A 114 -2.31 3.85 -13.91
C ASP A 114 -2.72 5.30 -14.10
N ARG A 115 -1.76 6.13 -14.48
CA ARG A 115 -1.99 7.52 -14.83
C ARG A 115 -1.00 7.93 -15.91
N VAL A 116 -1.49 8.64 -16.89
CA VAL A 116 -0.65 9.28 -17.91
C VAL A 116 -1.02 10.76 -17.99
N GLU A 117 -0.04 11.61 -17.80
CA GLU A 117 -0.26 13.05 -17.83
C GLU A 117 -0.08 13.60 -19.25
N SER A 118 -0.89 14.59 -19.57
CA SER A 118 -0.74 15.32 -20.83
C SER A 118 0.57 16.10 -20.81
N ALA A 119 1.21 16.19 -22.00
CA ALA A 119 2.40 17.03 -22.17
C ALA A 119 2.07 18.52 -22.00
N PHE A 120 0.79 18.90 -22.20
CA PHE A 120 0.33 20.27 -22.07
C PHE A 120 -0.88 20.33 -21.12
N PRO A 121 -0.67 20.05 -19.83
CA PRO A 121 -1.79 20.03 -18.90
C PRO A 121 -2.39 21.41 -18.73
N LEU A 122 -3.71 21.46 -18.59
CA LEU A 122 -4.40 22.68 -18.24
C LEU A 122 -4.04 23.06 -16.81
N ARG A 123 -3.64 24.31 -16.65
CA ARG A 123 -3.36 24.85 -15.33
C ARG A 123 -4.34 25.95 -15.02
N MET A 124 -5.04 25.78 -13.95
CA MET A 124 -6.03 26.74 -13.51
C MET A 124 -5.46 27.58 -12.37
#